data_d740d980a2acea100c74a37ffa7cbfbb
#
_entry.id   d740d980a2acea100c74a37ffa7cbfbb
#
_cell.length_a   1.000
_cell.length_b   1.000
_cell.length_c   1.000
_cell.angle_alpha   90.00
_cell.angle_beta   90.00
_cell.angle_gamma   90.00
#
_symmetry.space_group_name_H-M   'P 1'
#
loop_
_entity.id
_entity.type
_entity.pdbx_description
1 polymer ?
#
loop_
_entity_poly.entity_id
_entity_poly.type
_entity_poly.pdbx_seq_one_letter_code
_entity_poly.pdbx_strand_id
1 'polypeptide(L)'
;TPAAAETTAAAEENEETTAEAAEGSEAAEAGDSAFAGKTLIMSTNAEFAPYEYHDGNDIVGIDVDIANAICEDMGASLEITDVAFDSIIPEVQSGKADFAAAGMTVTEDRQTQVDFSDTYATGVQSVIVTEDSDIASLDDLKGKQIGVQQGTTGDLYSTDDFGEESVQRFSKGADAVQALSTGKIDAVIIDNKPAQVFVDENEGLKLLETPYAEEEYAIAVKKGNTELLDAINASIANLKESGKLDEIVAKYITAE
;
A
#
# COMPACT_ATOMS: atom_id res chain seq x y z
N THR A 1 12.90 77.13 31.14
CA THR A 1 11.66 77.78 31.64
C THR A 1 10.80 78.34 30.52
N PRO A 2 9.52 78.35 30.58
CA PRO A 2 8.56 77.47 31.29
C PRO A 2 7.40 77.02 30.41
N ALA A 3 6.62 76.25 30.93
CA ALA A 3 5.23 76.18 31.36
C ALA A 3 4.33 75.42 30.39
N ALA A 4 3.72 74.40 30.80
CA ALA A 4 2.52 74.23 31.64
C ALA A 4 1.24 74.55 30.90
N ALA A 5 0.36 73.63 30.88
CA ALA A 5 -0.97 73.52 31.47
C ALA A 5 -1.72 72.43 30.70
N GLU A 6 -2.12 71.28 31.38
CA GLU A 6 -3.43 71.07 32.00
C GLU A 6 -4.62 71.36 31.05
N THR A 7 -5.56 70.46 30.83
CA THR A 7 -6.52 69.94 31.81
C THR A 7 -7.51 68.98 31.15
N THR A 8 -7.82 67.89 31.93
CA THR A 8 -9.10 67.19 32.19
C THR A 8 -9.83 66.43 31.11
N ALA A 9 -9.92 65.20 31.37
CA ALA A 9 -11.03 64.37 31.89
C ALA A 9 -12.34 64.32 31.08
N ALA A 10 -12.70 63.18 30.73
CA ALA A 10 -13.94 62.52 31.16
C ALA A 10 -14.02 61.09 30.62
N ALA A 11 -14.34 60.22 31.52
CA ALA A 11 -14.72 58.83 31.31
C ALA A 11 -16.06 58.73 30.57
N GLU A 12 -16.25 57.61 29.87
CA GLU A 12 -17.46 56.85 30.03
C GLU A 12 -17.31 55.49 29.36
N GLU A 13 -17.78 54.54 30.10
CA GLU A 13 -17.93 53.08 29.84
C GLU A 13 -18.71 52.82 28.54
N ASN A 14 -18.43 51.75 27.83
CA ASN A 14 -19.39 50.64 27.73
C ASN A 14 -18.89 49.46 26.94
N GLU A 15 -19.16 48.31 27.51
CA GLU A 15 -19.63 47.01 27.03
C GLU A 15 -18.73 46.17 26.13
N GLU A 16 -18.29 45.16 26.75
CA GLU A 16 -18.24 43.72 26.45
C GLU A 16 -18.94 43.31 25.17
N THR A 17 -18.21 42.76 24.22
CA THR A 17 -18.74 41.82 23.27
C THR A 17 -17.74 40.69 23.08
N THR A 18 -18.03 39.58 23.71
CA THR A 18 -17.46 38.30 23.48
C THR A 18 -17.59 37.91 22.01
N ALA A 19 -16.47 37.70 21.33
CA ALA A 19 -16.44 37.03 20.05
C ALA A 19 -16.09 35.58 20.31
N GLU A 20 -17.10 34.78 20.21
CA GLU A 20 -17.13 33.31 20.16
C GLU A 20 -16.25 32.82 19.02
N ALA A 21 -15.27 31.97 19.35
CA ALA A 21 -14.51 31.22 18.38
C ALA A 21 -15.45 30.21 17.72
N ALA A 22 -15.80 30.45 16.48
CA ALA A 22 -16.49 29.48 15.68
C ALA A 22 -15.50 28.39 15.25
N GLU A 23 -15.63 27.25 15.87
CA GLU A 23 -15.25 25.98 15.30
C GLU A 23 -16.04 25.78 14.00
N GLY A 24 -15.30 25.63 12.93
CA GLY A 24 -15.82 25.28 11.63
C GLY A 24 -14.88 24.26 11.01
N SER A 25 -14.86 23.04 11.56
CA SER A 25 -14.48 21.88 10.80
C SER A 25 -15.64 21.59 9.86
N GLU A 26 -15.61 22.19 8.67
CA GLU A 26 -16.46 21.71 7.58
C GLU A 26 -15.94 20.36 7.14
N ALA A 27 -16.65 19.30 7.56
CA ALA A 27 -16.63 18.03 6.86
C ALA A 27 -17.02 18.35 5.41
N ALA A 28 -16.12 18.07 4.47
CA ALA A 28 -16.40 18.16 3.05
C ALA A 28 -17.63 17.30 2.76
N GLU A 29 -18.71 17.94 2.30
CA GLU A 29 -19.91 17.23 1.90
C GLU A 29 -19.55 16.34 0.70
N ALA A 30 -19.81 15.03 0.82
CA ALA A 30 -19.58 13.99 -0.21
C ALA A 30 -20.36 14.23 -1.53
N GLY A 31 -20.96 15.38 -1.72
CA GLY A 31 -21.85 15.69 -2.85
C GLY A 31 -21.21 16.39 -4.04
N ASP A 32 -19.96 16.85 -3.98
CA ASP A 32 -19.34 17.65 -5.05
C ASP A 32 -18.09 16.97 -5.69
N SER A 33 -17.86 15.71 -5.40
CA SER A 33 -16.76 14.94 -6.01
C SER A 33 -17.07 14.60 -7.47
N ALA A 34 -16.09 14.76 -8.37
CA ALA A 34 -16.20 14.35 -9.78
C ALA A 34 -16.51 12.84 -9.94
N PHE A 35 -16.35 12.05 -8.88
CA PHE A 35 -16.56 10.61 -8.85
C PHE A 35 -17.86 10.19 -8.18
N ALA A 36 -18.62 11.11 -7.62
CA ALA A 36 -19.88 10.82 -6.94
C ALA A 36 -20.86 10.03 -7.83
N GLY A 37 -21.34 8.89 -7.32
CA GLY A 37 -22.25 7.98 -8.02
C GLY A 37 -21.62 7.17 -9.15
N LYS A 38 -20.29 7.24 -9.36
CA LYS A 38 -19.57 6.38 -10.30
C LYS A 38 -19.16 5.06 -9.64
N THR A 39 -18.91 4.04 -10.44
CA THR A 39 -18.22 2.83 -10.03
C THR A 39 -16.77 2.95 -10.48
N LEU A 40 -15.83 2.81 -9.56
CA LEU A 40 -14.40 2.75 -9.81
C LEU A 40 -13.93 1.29 -9.76
N ILE A 41 -13.13 0.89 -10.72
CA ILE A 41 -12.61 -0.46 -10.86
C ILE A 41 -11.17 -0.49 -10.33
N MET A 42 -10.95 -1.30 -9.30
CA MET A 42 -9.63 -1.60 -8.75
C MET A 42 -9.11 -2.91 -9.35
N SER A 43 -7.91 -2.89 -9.89
CA SER A 43 -7.17 -4.12 -10.25
C SER A 43 -6.24 -4.52 -9.11
N THR A 44 -6.24 -5.80 -8.79
CA THR A 44 -5.42 -6.38 -7.71
C THR A 44 -5.03 -7.82 -8.03
N ASN A 45 -4.19 -8.44 -7.19
CA ASN A 45 -3.92 -9.87 -7.20
C ASN A 45 -4.20 -10.46 -5.82
N ALA A 46 -5.39 -11.04 -5.66
CA ALA A 46 -5.95 -11.45 -4.37
C ALA A 46 -5.32 -12.74 -3.79
N GLU A 47 -3.99 -12.79 -3.76
CA GLU A 47 -3.18 -13.89 -3.23
C GLU A 47 -2.06 -13.40 -2.29
N PHE A 48 -2.25 -12.21 -1.72
CA PHE A 48 -1.21 -11.49 -1.00
C PHE A 48 -1.68 -11.08 0.41
N ALA A 49 -2.11 -12.05 1.21
CA ALA A 49 -2.52 -11.80 2.61
C ALA A 49 -1.37 -11.17 3.42
N PRO A 50 -1.64 -10.16 4.25
CA PRO A 50 -2.94 -9.61 4.65
C PRO A 50 -3.43 -8.40 3.81
N TYR A 51 -2.76 -8.06 2.71
CA TYR A 51 -3.09 -6.88 1.90
C TYR A 51 -4.32 -7.09 1.02
N GLU A 52 -4.34 -8.14 0.19
CA GLU A 52 -5.47 -8.54 -0.63
C GLU A 52 -5.50 -10.07 -0.79
N TYR A 53 -6.60 -10.67 -0.43
CA TYR A 53 -6.75 -12.13 -0.49
C TYR A 53 -8.22 -12.56 -0.52
N HIS A 54 -8.44 -13.82 -0.93
CA HIS A 54 -9.77 -14.41 -0.91
C HIS A 54 -10.16 -14.90 0.49
N ASP A 55 -11.32 -14.43 0.97
CA ASP A 55 -12.04 -15.02 2.10
C ASP A 55 -13.37 -15.59 1.59
N GLY A 56 -13.38 -16.87 1.29
CA GLY A 56 -14.49 -17.51 0.60
C GLY A 56 -14.66 -16.99 -0.83
N ASN A 57 -15.75 -16.27 -1.09
CA ASN A 57 -16.01 -15.64 -2.40
C ASN A 57 -15.66 -14.15 -2.45
N ASP A 58 -15.33 -13.57 -1.32
CA ASP A 58 -15.05 -12.15 -1.20
C ASP A 58 -13.52 -11.91 -1.27
N ILE A 59 -13.13 -10.76 -1.79
CA ILE A 59 -11.76 -10.28 -1.73
C ILE A 59 -11.70 -9.26 -0.59
N VAL A 60 -10.78 -9.50 0.33
CA VAL A 60 -10.62 -8.72 1.57
C VAL A 60 -9.15 -8.39 1.80
N GLY A 61 -8.87 -7.51 2.74
CA GLY A 61 -7.50 -7.15 3.13
C GLY A 61 -7.31 -5.65 3.30
N ILE A 62 -6.09 -5.27 3.65
CA ILE A 62 -5.72 -3.87 3.93
C ILE A 62 -5.98 -3.00 2.71
N ASP A 63 -5.52 -3.40 1.53
CA ASP A 63 -5.64 -2.65 0.29
C ASP A 63 -7.11 -2.51 -0.13
N VAL A 64 -7.90 -3.56 0.10
CA VAL A 64 -9.35 -3.55 -0.17
C VAL A 64 -10.07 -2.56 0.76
N ASP A 65 -9.77 -2.58 2.06
CA ASP A 65 -10.38 -1.65 3.01
C ASP A 65 -9.95 -0.20 2.77
N ILE A 66 -8.69 0.05 2.38
CA ILE A 66 -8.21 1.38 1.96
C ILE A 66 -8.97 1.84 0.70
N ALA A 67 -9.09 0.98 -0.32
CA ALA A 67 -9.79 1.31 -1.56
C ALA A 67 -11.28 1.60 -1.32
N ASN A 68 -11.94 0.83 -0.44
CA ASN A 68 -13.31 1.10 -0.04
C ASN A 68 -13.45 2.47 0.64
N ALA A 69 -12.58 2.79 1.59
CA ALA A 69 -12.60 4.08 2.28
C ALA A 69 -12.35 5.25 1.31
N ILE A 70 -11.42 5.10 0.37
CA ILE A 70 -11.18 6.09 -0.70
C ILE A 70 -12.42 6.29 -1.57
N CYS A 71 -13.09 5.20 -1.99
CA CYS A 71 -14.31 5.30 -2.78
C CYS A 71 -15.47 5.94 -1.98
N GLU A 72 -15.60 5.61 -0.69
CA GLU A 72 -16.57 6.25 0.20
C GLU A 72 -16.36 7.77 0.29
N ASP A 73 -15.14 8.22 0.50
CA ASP A 73 -14.79 9.65 0.54
C ASP A 73 -15.15 10.37 -0.76
N MET A 74 -15.02 9.67 -1.89
CA MET A 74 -15.36 10.21 -3.21
C MET A 74 -16.86 10.10 -3.54
N GLY A 75 -17.67 9.41 -2.72
CA GLY A 75 -19.06 9.07 -3.04
C GLY A 75 -19.20 8.10 -4.20
N ALA A 76 -18.18 7.30 -4.49
CA ALA A 76 -18.12 6.27 -5.52
C ALA A 76 -18.39 4.88 -4.97
N SER A 77 -18.70 3.92 -5.84
CA SER A 77 -18.72 2.49 -5.54
C SER A 77 -17.43 1.84 -6.01
N LEU A 78 -16.99 0.79 -5.31
CA LEU A 78 -15.83 -0.01 -5.68
C LEU A 78 -16.25 -1.31 -6.37
N GLU A 79 -15.60 -1.63 -7.48
CA GLU A 79 -15.58 -2.96 -8.10
C GLU A 79 -14.13 -3.46 -8.14
N ILE A 80 -13.89 -4.74 -7.83
CA ILE A 80 -12.55 -5.31 -7.76
C ILE A 80 -12.38 -6.36 -8.86
N THR A 81 -11.28 -6.28 -9.60
CA THR A 81 -10.85 -7.30 -10.55
C THR A 81 -9.58 -7.97 -10.05
N ASP A 82 -9.64 -9.30 -9.96
CA ASP A 82 -8.50 -10.14 -9.57
C ASP A 82 -7.80 -10.69 -10.81
N VAL A 83 -6.52 -10.35 -10.95
CA VAL A 83 -5.69 -10.74 -12.11
C VAL A 83 -4.30 -11.16 -11.65
N ALA A 84 -3.51 -11.78 -12.54
CA ALA A 84 -2.10 -12.02 -12.26
C ALA A 84 -1.37 -10.68 -12.03
N PHE A 85 -0.43 -10.66 -11.09
CA PHE A 85 0.24 -9.42 -10.65
C PHE A 85 0.89 -8.65 -11.82
N ASP A 86 1.54 -9.34 -12.75
CA ASP A 86 2.16 -8.74 -13.94
C ASP A 86 1.15 -8.16 -14.95
N SER A 87 -0.14 -8.45 -14.79
CA SER A 87 -1.22 -7.91 -15.63
C SER A 87 -1.84 -6.62 -15.07
N ILE A 88 -1.58 -6.27 -13.81
CA ILE A 88 -2.22 -5.13 -13.13
C ILE A 88 -1.89 -3.80 -13.82
N ILE A 89 -0.60 -3.48 -14.02
CA ILE A 89 -0.19 -2.24 -14.69
C ILE A 89 -0.76 -2.15 -16.10
N PRO A 90 -0.71 -3.18 -16.96
CA PRO A 90 -1.42 -3.20 -18.26
C PRO A 90 -2.92 -2.90 -18.17
N GLU A 91 -3.63 -3.38 -17.16
CA GLU A 91 -5.05 -3.07 -16.99
C GLU A 91 -5.30 -1.60 -16.67
N VAL A 92 -4.50 -0.99 -15.78
CA VAL A 92 -4.56 0.43 -15.47
C VAL A 92 -4.21 1.28 -16.70
N GLN A 93 -3.15 0.91 -17.44
CA GLN A 93 -2.75 1.61 -18.66
C GLN A 93 -3.83 1.59 -19.74
N SER A 94 -4.49 0.45 -19.94
CA SER A 94 -5.55 0.29 -20.93
C SER A 94 -6.88 0.93 -20.53
N GLY A 95 -7.04 1.27 -19.25
CA GLY A 95 -8.29 1.80 -18.69
C GLY A 95 -9.35 0.72 -18.45
N LYS A 96 -8.95 -0.54 -18.34
CA LYS A 96 -9.84 -1.61 -17.83
C LYS A 96 -10.05 -1.50 -16.34
N ALA A 97 -9.04 -1.03 -15.62
CA ALA A 97 -9.13 -0.61 -14.24
C ALA A 97 -8.85 0.90 -14.14
N ASP A 98 -9.50 1.56 -13.20
CA ASP A 98 -9.30 2.97 -12.91
C ASP A 98 -8.02 3.18 -12.10
N PHE A 99 -7.76 2.26 -11.17
CA PHE A 99 -6.57 2.27 -10.31
C PHE A 99 -6.18 0.84 -9.90
N ALA A 100 -5.00 0.71 -9.30
CA ALA A 100 -4.55 -0.54 -8.70
C ALA A 100 -4.10 -0.31 -7.26
N ALA A 101 -4.52 -1.22 -6.37
CA ALA A 101 -3.99 -1.39 -5.02
C ALA A 101 -3.68 -2.89 -4.86
N ALA A 102 -2.41 -3.21 -4.66
CA ALA A 102 -1.90 -4.59 -4.73
C ALA A 102 -0.55 -4.75 -4.02
N GLY A 103 -0.36 -4.11 -2.85
CA GLY A 103 0.95 -4.05 -2.22
C GLY A 103 2.02 -3.57 -3.19
N MET A 104 1.67 -2.63 -4.08
CA MET A 104 2.51 -2.28 -5.21
C MET A 104 3.61 -1.29 -4.84
N THR A 105 4.85 -1.75 -4.90
CA THR A 105 6.04 -0.94 -4.65
C THR A 105 6.21 0.12 -5.73
N VAL A 106 6.51 1.35 -5.30
CA VAL A 106 6.92 2.44 -6.17
C VAL A 106 8.35 2.19 -6.67
N THR A 107 8.52 2.02 -7.98
CA THR A 107 9.84 1.90 -8.62
C THR A 107 9.96 2.87 -9.78
N GLU A 108 11.18 3.27 -10.12
CA GLU A 108 11.44 4.16 -11.27
C GLU A 108 10.87 3.60 -12.58
N ASP A 109 11.01 2.30 -12.81
CA ASP A 109 10.49 1.65 -14.01
C ASP A 109 8.97 1.72 -14.06
N ARG A 110 8.27 1.37 -12.95
CA ARG A 110 6.81 1.47 -12.88
C ARG A 110 6.32 2.91 -13.02
N GLN A 111 7.05 3.90 -12.49
CA GLN A 111 6.74 5.33 -12.64
C GLN A 111 6.83 5.81 -14.10
N THR A 112 7.53 5.13 -14.98
CA THR A 112 7.47 5.43 -16.41
C THR A 112 6.14 5.04 -17.04
N GLN A 113 5.41 4.10 -16.44
CA GLN A 113 4.25 3.42 -16.98
C GLN A 113 2.93 3.92 -16.39
N VAL A 114 2.92 4.23 -15.10
CA VAL A 114 1.76 4.71 -14.32
C VAL A 114 2.18 5.87 -13.43
N ASP A 115 1.20 6.57 -12.87
CA ASP A 115 1.44 7.53 -11.79
C ASP A 115 1.05 6.88 -10.45
N PHE A 116 1.78 7.22 -9.40
CA PHE A 116 1.55 6.68 -8.06
C PHE A 116 1.02 7.73 -7.11
N SER A 117 0.16 7.32 -6.21
CA SER A 117 -0.29 8.13 -5.08
C SER A 117 0.84 8.35 -4.06
N ASP A 118 0.55 9.15 -3.04
CA ASP A 118 1.30 9.11 -1.79
C ASP A 118 1.32 7.68 -1.23
N THR A 119 2.42 7.29 -0.60
CA THR A 119 2.58 5.95 -0.04
C THR A 119 1.66 5.74 1.17
N TYR A 120 1.08 4.56 1.31
CA TYR A 120 0.17 4.22 2.41
C TYR A 120 0.74 3.16 3.37
N ALA A 121 1.75 2.40 2.95
CA ALA A 121 2.40 1.37 3.75
C ALA A 121 3.86 1.21 3.34
N THR A 122 4.62 0.53 4.21
CA THR A 122 5.98 0.07 3.91
C THR A 122 5.99 -1.44 3.76
N GLY A 123 6.70 -1.93 2.76
CA GLY A 123 6.96 -3.35 2.52
C GLY A 123 8.40 -3.71 2.85
N VAL A 124 8.62 -4.99 3.07
CA VAL A 124 9.96 -5.55 3.29
C VAL A 124 10.06 -6.85 2.52
N GLN A 125 10.96 -6.95 1.55
CA GLN A 125 11.25 -8.20 0.90
C GLN A 125 12.02 -9.12 1.84
N SER A 126 11.57 -10.37 1.94
CA SER A 126 12.11 -11.38 2.85
C SER A 126 12.42 -12.68 2.12
N VAL A 127 13.21 -13.53 2.74
CA VAL A 127 13.62 -14.81 2.18
C VAL A 127 13.03 -15.93 3.02
N ILE A 128 12.27 -16.83 2.38
CA ILE A 128 11.79 -18.07 2.96
C ILE A 128 12.75 -19.19 2.53
N VAL A 129 13.14 -20.03 3.49
CA VAL A 129 13.93 -21.24 3.26
C VAL A 129 13.34 -22.41 4.06
N THR A 130 13.77 -23.64 3.79
CA THR A 130 13.42 -24.75 4.65
C THR A 130 14.18 -24.69 5.98
N GLU A 131 13.63 -25.26 7.05
CA GLU A 131 14.25 -25.24 8.39
C GLU A 131 15.65 -25.88 8.40
N ASP A 132 15.87 -26.91 7.57
CA ASP A 132 17.12 -27.64 7.42
C ASP A 132 18.07 -27.04 6.37
N SER A 133 17.71 -25.90 5.78
CA SER A 133 18.52 -25.21 4.78
C SER A 133 19.83 -24.68 5.36
N ASP A 134 20.92 -24.82 4.57
CA ASP A 134 22.23 -24.23 4.85
C ASP A 134 22.28 -22.72 4.60
N ILE A 135 21.24 -22.13 3.97
CA ILE A 135 21.13 -20.71 3.70
C ILE A 135 20.81 -19.99 5.01
N ALA A 136 21.74 -19.19 5.50
CA ALA A 136 21.60 -18.44 6.74
C ALA A 136 21.74 -16.91 6.53
N SER A 137 22.18 -16.48 5.35
CA SER A 137 22.38 -15.09 4.98
C SER A 137 22.06 -14.87 3.51
N LEU A 138 21.96 -13.58 3.10
CA LEU A 138 21.74 -13.21 1.69
C LEU A 138 22.91 -13.63 0.79
N ASP A 139 24.13 -13.67 1.32
CA ASP A 139 25.31 -14.11 0.56
C ASP A 139 25.23 -15.59 0.15
N ASP A 140 24.53 -16.41 0.94
CA ASP A 140 24.36 -17.84 0.67
C ASP A 140 23.37 -18.13 -0.48
N LEU A 141 22.64 -17.12 -0.95
CA LEU A 141 21.73 -17.22 -2.09
C LEU A 141 22.47 -17.31 -3.43
N LYS A 142 23.78 -16.96 -3.48
CA LYS A 142 24.58 -17.04 -4.69
C LYS A 142 24.66 -18.47 -5.22
N GLY A 143 24.22 -18.65 -6.46
CA GLY A 143 24.20 -19.97 -7.11
C GLY A 143 23.07 -20.89 -6.67
N LYS A 144 22.12 -20.39 -5.91
CA LYS A 144 20.89 -21.11 -5.51
C LYS A 144 19.77 -20.84 -6.50
N GLN A 145 18.74 -21.71 -6.48
CA GLN A 145 17.52 -21.51 -7.24
C GLN A 145 16.50 -20.77 -6.37
N ILE A 146 16.10 -19.60 -6.80
CA ILE A 146 15.23 -18.66 -6.07
C ILE A 146 13.88 -18.59 -6.76
N GLY A 147 12.81 -18.92 -6.04
CA GLY A 147 11.44 -18.76 -6.51
C GLY A 147 10.93 -17.36 -6.21
N VAL A 148 10.24 -16.78 -7.18
CA VAL A 148 9.64 -15.45 -7.06
C VAL A 148 8.28 -15.44 -7.74
N GLN A 149 7.39 -14.51 -7.34
CA GLN A 149 6.21 -14.24 -8.13
C GLN A 149 6.57 -13.31 -9.28
N GLN A 150 6.14 -13.66 -10.49
CA GLN A 150 6.48 -12.94 -11.72
C GLN A 150 6.05 -11.47 -11.67
N GLY A 151 6.96 -10.57 -12.04
CA GLY A 151 6.73 -9.13 -12.16
C GLY A 151 6.75 -8.36 -10.84
N THR A 152 6.97 -9.03 -9.70
CA THR A 152 7.16 -8.36 -8.40
C THR A 152 8.56 -7.75 -8.27
N THR A 153 8.78 -6.93 -7.25
CA THR A 153 10.13 -6.42 -6.92
C THR A 153 11.06 -7.54 -6.45
N GLY A 154 10.51 -8.59 -5.82
CA GLY A 154 11.26 -9.80 -5.51
C GLY A 154 11.83 -10.47 -6.76
N ASP A 155 11.09 -10.51 -7.88
CA ASP A 155 11.56 -10.98 -9.18
C ASP A 155 12.67 -10.06 -9.74
N LEU A 156 12.40 -8.76 -9.79
CA LEU A 156 13.32 -7.78 -10.37
C LEU A 156 14.67 -7.76 -9.64
N TYR A 157 14.64 -7.62 -8.31
CA TYR A 157 15.86 -7.55 -7.51
C TYR A 157 16.63 -8.86 -7.51
N SER A 158 15.95 -10.00 -7.42
CA SER A 158 16.62 -11.30 -7.48
C SER A 158 17.29 -11.55 -8.82
N THR A 159 16.67 -11.09 -9.92
CA THR A 159 17.24 -11.18 -11.26
C THR A 159 18.49 -10.33 -11.39
N ASP A 160 18.46 -9.09 -10.85
CA ASP A 160 19.59 -8.18 -10.89
C ASP A 160 20.77 -8.65 -10.02
N ASP A 161 20.48 -9.19 -8.83
CA ASP A 161 21.49 -9.57 -7.85
C ASP A 161 22.09 -10.96 -8.10
N PHE A 162 21.28 -11.93 -8.57
CA PHE A 162 21.70 -13.33 -8.67
C PHE A 162 21.72 -13.88 -10.11
N GLY A 163 21.22 -13.13 -11.08
CA GLY A 163 21.15 -13.52 -12.49
C GLY A 163 19.88 -14.30 -12.86
N GLU A 164 19.48 -14.16 -14.11
CA GLU A 164 18.28 -14.79 -14.69
C GLU A 164 18.24 -16.31 -14.51
N GLU A 165 19.39 -16.98 -14.56
CA GLU A 165 19.52 -18.44 -14.41
C GLU A 165 19.26 -18.93 -12.99
N SER A 166 19.33 -18.03 -12.00
CA SER A 166 19.06 -18.32 -10.58
C SER A 166 17.59 -18.14 -10.22
N VAL A 167 16.79 -17.46 -11.06
CA VAL A 167 15.43 -17.07 -10.74
C VAL A 167 14.41 -17.93 -11.46
N GLN A 168 13.53 -18.56 -10.68
CA GLN A 168 12.37 -19.29 -11.19
C GLN A 168 11.09 -18.53 -10.89
N ARG A 169 10.40 -18.07 -11.95
CA ARG A 169 9.17 -17.28 -11.86
C ARG A 169 7.94 -18.16 -11.77
N PHE A 170 7.05 -17.81 -10.87
CA PHE A 170 5.75 -18.43 -10.68
C PHE A 170 4.65 -17.39 -10.85
N SER A 171 3.48 -17.81 -11.29
CA SER A 171 2.32 -16.90 -11.40
C SER A 171 1.81 -16.48 -10.02
N LYS A 172 2.02 -17.32 -8.99
CA LYS A 172 1.56 -17.14 -7.62
C LYS A 172 2.70 -17.38 -6.62
N GLY A 173 2.71 -16.59 -5.54
CA GLY A 173 3.65 -16.81 -4.44
C GLY A 173 3.51 -18.20 -3.81
N ALA A 174 2.27 -18.69 -3.65
CA ALA A 174 1.99 -20.02 -3.12
C ALA A 174 2.62 -21.15 -3.95
N ASP A 175 2.69 -21.03 -5.28
CA ASP A 175 3.33 -22.04 -6.14
C ASP A 175 4.86 -22.05 -5.93
N ALA A 176 5.48 -20.89 -5.69
CA ALA A 176 6.89 -20.79 -5.34
C ALA A 176 7.16 -21.46 -3.98
N VAL A 177 6.32 -21.19 -2.98
CA VAL A 177 6.42 -21.82 -1.64
C VAL A 177 6.25 -23.35 -1.73
N GLN A 178 5.32 -23.83 -2.55
CA GLN A 178 5.16 -25.27 -2.79
C GLN A 178 6.40 -25.87 -3.47
N ALA A 179 7.01 -25.15 -4.42
CA ALA A 179 8.24 -25.60 -5.06
C ALA A 179 9.39 -25.69 -4.06
N LEU A 180 9.50 -24.74 -3.12
CA LEU A 180 10.46 -24.76 -2.02
C LEU A 180 10.23 -25.98 -1.10
N SER A 181 9.01 -26.17 -0.62
CA SER A 181 8.65 -27.28 0.28
C SER A 181 8.90 -28.65 -0.34
N THR A 182 8.85 -28.76 -1.67
CA THR A 182 9.14 -30.01 -2.41
C THR A 182 10.59 -30.13 -2.88
N GLY A 183 11.47 -29.18 -2.51
CA GLY A 183 12.91 -29.23 -2.82
C GLY A 183 13.24 -28.98 -4.30
N LYS A 184 12.36 -28.31 -5.05
CA LYS A 184 12.61 -27.95 -6.45
C LYS A 184 13.42 -26.66 -6.58
N ILE A 185 13.37 -25.82 -5.58
CA ILE A 185 14.13 -24.57 -5.43
C ILE A 185 14.68 -24.48 -4.02
N ASP A 186 15.61 -23.56 -3.78
CA ASP A 186 16.36 -23.47 -2.52
C ASP A 186 15.81 -22.36 -1.60
N ALA A 187 15.18 -21.33 -2.17
CA ALA A 187 14.62 -20.19 -1.43
C ALA A 187 13.45 -19.56 -2.19
N VAL A 188 12.63 -18.80 -1.47
CA VAL A 188 11.60 -17.90 -2.06
C VAL A 188 11.85 -16.49 -1.58
N ILE A 189 11.79 -15.49 -2.47
CA ILE A 189 11.82 -14.08 -2.13
C ILE A 189 10.43 -13.50 -2.37
N ILE A 190 9.85 -12.96 -1.31
CA ILE A 190 8.51 -12.37 -1.28
C ILE A 190 8.43 -11.39 -0.10
N ASP A 191 7.42 -10.53 -0.10
CA ASP A 191 7.16 -9.62 1.02
C ASP A 191 7.02 -10.31 2.37
N ASN A 192 7.50 -9.65 3.42
CA ASN A 192 7.57 -10.20 4.78
C ASN A 192 6.20 -10.64 5.33
N LYS A 193 5.15 -9.83 5.16
CA LYS A 193 3.84 -10.18 5.73
C LYS A 193 3.22 -11.41 5.05
N PRO A 194 3.13 -11.50 3.72
CA PRO A 194 2.77 -12.77 3.06
C PRO A 194 3.73 -13.92 3.37
N ALA A 195 5.04 -13.64 3.45
CA ALA A 195 6.02 -14.67 3.81
C ALA A 195 5.74 -15.27 5.19
N GLN A 196 5.38 -14.44 6.18
CA GLN A 196 5.01 -14.91 7.51
C GLN A 196 3.76 -15.81 7.46
N VAL A 197 2.73 -15.41 6.71
CA VAL A 197 1.52 -16.24 6.52
C VAL A 197 1.91 -17.62 5.93
N PHE A 198 2.76 -17.63 4.89
CA PHE A 198 3.20 -18.89 4.31
C PHE A 198 4.01 -19.76 5.27
N VAL A 199 4.87 -19.16 6.09
CA VAL A 199 5.65 -19.90 7.09
C VAL A 199 4.74 -20.46 8.18
N ASP A 200 3.76 -19.70 8.64
CA ASP A 200 2.81 -20.14 9.67
C ASP A 200 1.88 -21.26 9.19
N GLU A 201 1.56 -21.29 7.90
CA GLU A 201 0.69 -22.30 7.28
C GLU A 201 1.44 -23.54 6.78
N ASN A 202 2.76 -23.49 6.65
CA ASN A 202 3.57 -24.58 6.09
C ASN A 202 4.68 -24.99 7.05
N GLU A 203 4.50 -26.13 7.73
CA GLU A 203 5.54 -26.69 8.59
C GLU A 203 6.86 -26.93 7.81
N GLY A 204 7.99 -26.73 8.47
CA GLY A 204 9.32 -26.97 7.91
C GLY A 204 9.89 -25.79 7.10
N LEU A 205 9.24 -24.63 7.13
CA LEU A 205 9.72 -23.39 6.54
C LEU A 205 10.10 -22.38 7.63
N LYS A 206 11.05 -21.51 7.32
CA LYS A 206 11.46 -20.37 8.16
C LYS A 206 11.80 -19.16 7.32
N LEU A 207 11.68 -17.97 7.93
CA LEU A 207 12.19 -16.73 7.39
C LEU A 207 13.65 -16.55 7.79
N LEU A 208 14.47 -15.95 6.92
CA LEU A 208 15.75 -15.39 7.33
C LEU A 208 15.50 -14.13 8.18
N GLU A 209 16.35 -13.90 9.19
CA GLU A 209 16.25 -12.75 10.08
C GLU A 209 16.58 -11.43 9.38
N THR A 210 17.45 -11.47 8.36
CA THR A 210 17.88 -10.29 7.62
C THR A 210 16.89 -9.96 6.51
N PRO A 211 16.31 -8.75 6.49
CA PRO A 211 15.46 -8.32 5.38
C PRO A 211 16.29 -8.22 4.08
N TYR A 212 15.65 -8.49 2.94
CA TYR A 212 16.29 -8.39 1.63
C TYR A 212 16.25 -6.95 1.10
N ALA A 213 15.08 -6.30 1.13
CA ALA A 213 14.89 -4.91 0.71
C ALA A 213 13.74 -4.28 1.47
N GLU A 214 13.80 -2.95 1.69
CA GLU A 214 12.70 -2.15 2.21
C GLU A 214 12.05 -1.37 1.07
N GLU A 215 10.74 -1.24 1.09
CA GLU A 215 9.93 -0.71 0.01
C GLU A 215 8.77 0.13 0.53
N GLU A 216 8.17 0.93 -0.37
CA GLU A 216 6.98 1.71 -0.08
C GLU A 216 5.86 1.36 -1.07
N TYR A 217 4.65 1.13 -0.55
CA TYR A 217 3.47 0.82 -1.34
C TYR A 217 2.62 2.05 -1.61
N ALA A 218 2.16 2.15 -2.85
CA ALA A 218 1.27 3.21 -3.29
C ALA A 218 0.21 2.69 -4.28
N ILE A 219 -0.85 3.46 -4.45
CA ILE A 219 -1.91 3.18 -5.41
C ILE A 219 -1.48 3.69 -6.79
N ALA A 220 -1.57 2.82 -7.80
CA ALA A 220 -1.23 3.18 -9.17
C ALA A 220 -2.46 3.64 -9.95
N VAL A 221 -2.34 4.72 -10.68
CA VAL A 221 -3.35 5.23 -11.62
C VAL A 221 -2.78 5.37 -13.02
N LYS A 222 -3.65 5.41 -14.03
CA LYS A 222 -3.22 5.67 -15.40
C LYS A 222 -2.43 6.97 -15.49
N LYS A 223 -1.32 6.93 -16.20
CA LYS A 223 -0.44 8.09 -16.38
C LYS A 223 -1.19 9.30 -16.91
N GLY A 224 -1.05 10.42 -16.20
CA GLY A 224 -1.71 11.68 -16.51
C GLY A 224 -3.17 11.79 -16.01
N ASN A 225 -3.70 10.80 -15.30
CA ASN A 225 -5.02 10.90 -14.65
C ASN A 225 -4.91 11.64 -13.30
N THR A 226 -4.58 12.94 -13.36
CA THR A 226 -4.33 13.78 -12.18
C THR A 226 -5.58 13.97 -11.35
N GLU A 227 -6.77 14.04 -11.96
CA GLU A 227 -8.03 14.21 -11.22
C GLU A 227 -8.28 13.06 -10.25
N LEU A 228 -8.10 11.81 -10.69
CA LEU A 228 -8.24 10.64 -9.82
C LEU A 228 -7.09 10.55 -8.81
N LEU A 229 -5.86 10.85 -9.23
CA LEU A 229 -4.69 10.83 -8.37
C LEU A 229 -4.81 11.82 -7.21
N ASP A 230 -5.23 13.05 -7.49
CA ASP A 230 -5.41 14.10 -6.48
C ASP A 230 -6.52 13.71 -5.49
N ALA A 231 -7.61 13.12 -5.96
CA ALA A 231 -8.69 12.64 -5.11
C ALA A 231 -8.23 11.47 -4.21
N ILE A 232 -7.47 10.50 -4.76
CA ILE A 232 -6.87 9.41 -3.98
C ILE A 232 -5.93 9.96 -2.90
N ASN A 233 -5.05 10.90 -3.25
CA ASN A 233 -4.11 11.50 -2.30
C ASN A 233 -4.82 12.26 -1.18
N ALA A 234 -5.88 13.00 -1.50
CA ALA A 234 -6.70 13.67 -0.49
C ALA A 234 -7.32 12.67 0.50
N SER A 235 -7.88 11.56 0.00
CA SER A 235 -8.44 10.50 0.84
C SER A 235 -7.35 9.81 1.68
N ILE A 236 -6.18 9.50 1.11
CA ILE A 236 -5.05 8.92 1.88
C ILE A 236 -4.62 9.87 3.01
N ALA A 237 -4.54 11.18 2.75
CA ALA A 237 -4.22 12.16 3.77
C ALA A 237 -5.27 12.16 4.90
N ASN A 238 -6.56 12.16 4.55
CA ASN A 238 -7.65 12.08 5.52
C ASN A 238 -7.59 10.79 6.36
N LEU A 239 -7.32 9.64 5.73
CA LEU A 239 -7.18 8.35 6.43
C LEU A 239 -6.02 8.37 7.42
N LYS A 240 -4.90 9.01 7.08
CA LYS A 240 -3.74 9.18 7.97
C LYS A 240 -4.05 10.13 9.13
N GLU A 241 -4.61 11.30 8.83
CA GLU A 241 -4.91 12.33 9.83
C GLU A 241 -5.98 11.90 10.84
N SER A 242 -6.98 11.17 10.39
CA SER A 242 -8.04 10.63 11.25
C SER A 242 -7.63 9.40 12.07
N GLY A 243 -6.49 8.77 11.77
CA GLY A 243 -6.06 7.50 12.34
C GLY A 243 -6.79 6.28 11.74
N LYS A 244 -7.64 6.49 10.76
CA LYS A 244 -8.41 5.39 10.10
C LYS A 244 -7.50 4.41 9.38
N LEU A 245 -6.39 4.88 8.81
CA LEU A 245 -5.41 4.01 8.18
C LEU A 245 -4.83 3.01 9.17
N ASP A 246 -4.46 3.49 10.37
CA ASP A 246 -3.92 2.62 11.43
C ASP A 246 -4.98 1.61 11.92
N GLU A 247 -6.26 2.01 12.00
CA GLU A 247 -7.36 1.10 12.34
C GLU A 247 -7.53 0.00 11.28
N ILE A 248 -7.45 0.35 9.99
CA ILE A 248 -7.50 -0.62 8.89
C ILE A 248 -6.35 -1.62 9.00
N VAL A 249 -5.13 -1.14 9.15
CA VAL A 249 -3.94 -2.00 9.30
C VAL A 249 -4.08 -2.90 10.53
N ALA A 250 -4.47 -2.36 11.68
CA ALA A 250 -4.63 -3.12 12.92
C ALA A 250 -5.71 -4.21 12.88
N LYS A 251 -6.66 -4.11 11.96
CA LYS A 251 -7.67 -5.16 11.72
C LYS A 251 -7.05 -6.46 11.20
N TYR A 252 -5.97 -6.36 10.44
CA TYR A 252 -5.33 -7.49 9.75
C TYR A 252 -3.96 -7.85 10.31
N ILE A 253 -3.23 -6.87 10.85
CA ILE A 253 -1.90 -7.02 11.43
C ILE A 253 -1.99 -6.61 12.90
N THR A 254 -1.97 -7.60 13.81
CA THR A 254 -1.80 -7.31 15.23
C THR A 254 -0.36 -6.84 15.48
N ALA A 255 -0.21 -5.72 16.16
CA ALA A 255 1.12 -5.30 16.65
C ALA A 255 1.65 -6.37 17.61
N GLU A 256 2.84 -6.91 17.31
CA GLU A 256 3.58 -7.79 18.23
C GLU A 256 4.10 -7.02 19.44
#